data_2ae9bc6db3f30b9b9ae7e1ac3a016b6b
#
_entry.id   2ae9bc6db3f30b9b9ae7e1ac3a016b6b
#
_cell.length_a   1.000
_cell.length_b   1.000
_cell.length_c   1.000
_cell.angle_alpha   90.00
_cell.angle_beta   90.00
_cell.angle_gamma   90.00
#
_symmetry.space_group_name_H-M   'P 1'
#
loop_
_entity.id
_entity.type
_entity.pdbx_description
1 polymer ?
#
loop_
_entity_poly.entity_id
_entity_poly.type
_entity_poly.pdbx_seq_one_letter_code
_entity_poly.pdbx_strand_id
1 'polypeptide(L)'
;MISFIVTTYNLADWLLRRCLTSIVAQGLARDEYEIIVVDDESTVSPRHVVDEFATQVNITLHIQRHKRQGAARNLALCHAQGDWVQFVDGDDYLFEGTISPLLHIAEKNNLDLLMFGFREVHDDSVKRIRIENNWSFNISTGDDYMLHHNLLGSCCMLMFKRILLDDSQYDAPLRFTEGIYIEDEEFATKLVWRAQRMAKIDTVVYAYYQRAGSTVHSRSHEHTDELFRNYIVVLERLLHFESSLGDNTHDGFTRKVRTLAVDVLRRSLREPNWKERWMDSVHQLRSLGVYPLPAVHYSMKYSVFRFLTMCAMGRRILHWIEKSQNRL
;
A
#
# COMPACT_ATOMS: atom_id res chain seq x y z
N MET A 1 19.87 10.82 0.18
CA MET A 1 20.02 9.34 0.15
C MET A 1 18.66 8.68 0.26
N ILE A 2 18.45 7.53 -0.41
CA ILE A 2 17.20 6.75 -0.34
C ILE A 2 17.44 5.38 0.30
N SER A 3 16.55 4.95 1.22
CA SER A 3 16.53 3.60 1.80
C SER A 3 15.48 2.74 1.07
N PHE A 4 15.94 1.69 0.39
CA PHE A 4 15.06 0.65 -0.12
C PHE A 4 14.83 -0.40 0.95
N ILE A 5 13.57 -0.63 1.30
CA ILE A 5 13.17 -1.60 2.32
C ILE A 5 12.55 -2.80 1.62
N VAL A 6 13.18 -3.96 1.78
CA VAL A 6 12.76 -5.22 1.15
C VAL A 6 12.35 -6.21 2.23
N THR A 7 11.12 -6.72 2.15
CA THR A 7 10.64 -7.77 3.06
C THR A 7 10.58 -9.11 2.34
N THR A 8 10.98 -10.18 3.03
CA THR A 8 10.98 -11.54 2.47
C THR A 8 10.53 -12.58 3.51
N TYR A 9 9.82 -13.62 3.04
CA TYR A 9 9.42 -14.76 3.84
C TYR A 9 9.23 -15.99 2.95
N ASN A 10 10.02 -17.04 3.18
CA ASN A 10 9.97 -18.30 2.42
C ASN A 10 9.92 -18.08 0.89
N LEU A 11 10.71 -17.14 0.41
CA LEU A 11 10.73 -16.75 -0.98
C LEU A 11 11.78 -17.56 -1.74
N ALA A 12 11.50 -17.90 -2.99
CA ALA A 12 12.50 -18.52 -3.85
C ALA A 12 13.65 -17.53 -4.15
N ASP A 13 14.90 -18.01 -4.10
CA ASP A 13 16.11 -17.20 -4.26
C ASP A 13 16.11 -16.32 -5.51
N TRP A 14 15.61 -16.84 -6.63
CA TRP A 14 15.60 -16.10 -7.88
C TRP A 14 14.67 -14.88 -7.85
N LEU A 15 13.59 -14.92 -7.05
CA LEU A 15 12.70 -13.77 -6.87
C LEU A 15 13.41 -12.66 -6.10
N LEU A 16 13.99 -12.99 -4.94
CA LEU A 16 14.73 -12.01 -4.16
C LEU A 16 15.92 -11.46 -4.94
N ARG A 17 16.65 -12.32 -5.67
CA ARG A 17 17.77 -11.89 -6.54
C ARG A 17 17.28 -10.91 -7.63
N ARG A 18 16.13 -11.19 -8.25
CA ARG A 18 15.52 -10.29 -9.23
C ARG A 18 15.15 -8.95 -8.60
N CYS A 19 14.52 -8.96 -7.44
CA CYS A 19 14.17 -7.76 -6.68
C CYS A 19 15.42 -6.91 -6.42
N LEU A 20 16.45 -7.48 -5.80
CA LEU A 20 17.70 -6.78 -5.47
C LEU A 20 18.43 -6.26 -6.72
N THR A 21 18.51 -7.08 -7.79
CA THR A 21 19.07 -6.64 -9.08
C THR A 21 18.35 -5.45 -9.64
N SER A 22 17.02 -5.40 -9.52
CA SER A 22 16.21 -4.28 -10.01
C SER A 22 16.48 -2.98 -9.25
N ILE A 23 16.77 -3.07 -7.94
CA ILE A 23 17.12 -1.90 -7.11
C ILE A 23 18.51 -1.40 -7.50
N VAL A 24 19.47 -2.29 -7.71
CA VAL A 24 20.83 -1.92 -8.17
C VAL A 24 20.80 -1.23 -9.54
N ALA A 25 19.84 -1.59 -10.39
CA ALA A 25 19.68 -1.05 -11.74
C ALA A 25 18.97 0.32 -11.79
N GLN A 26 18.82 1.03 -10.67
CA GLN A 26 18.09 2.32 -10.64
C GLN A 26 18.91 3.53 -11.07
N GLY A 27 20.19 3.37 -11.40
CA GLY A 27 21.06 4.46 -11.86
C GLY A 27 21.49 5.42 -10.75
N LEU A 28 21.50 4.94 -9.52
CA LEU A 28 21.99 5.67 -8.34
C LEU A 28 23.44 5.29 -8.03
N ALA A 29 24.23 6.24 -7.55
CA ALA A 29 25.56 5.96 -7.05
C ALA A 29 25.51 5.19 -5.71
N ARG A 30 26.58 4.46 -5.37
CA ARG A 30 26.62 3.57 -4.20
C ARG A 30 26.33 4.29 -2.88
N ASP A 31 26.68 5.54 -2.76
CA ASP A 31 26.48 6.39 -1.57
C ASP A 31 25.10 7.12 -1.58
N GLU A 32 24.36 7.02 -2.66
CA GLU A 32 23.02 7.64 -2.79
C GLU A 32 21.91 6.74 -2.25
N TYR A 33 22.18 5.45 -1.98
CA TYR A 33 21.16 4.54 -1.47
C TYR A 33 21.71 3.44 -0.58
N GLU A 34 20.83 2.85 0.19
CA GLU A 34 21.02 1.61 0.95
C GLU A 34 19.88 0.64 0.71
N ILE A 35 20.11 -0.64 0.94
CA ILE A 35 19.10 -1.70 0.88
C ILE A 35 19.02 -2.36 2.25
N ILE A 36 17.83 -2.39 2.83
CA ILE A 36 17.58 -3.04 4.11
C ILE A 36 16.62 -4.20 3.83
N VAL A 37 17.17 -5.43 3.91
CA VAL A 37 16.39 -6.65 3.74
C VAL A 37 15.96 -7.14 5.12
N VAL A 38 14.68 -7.45 5.29
CA VAL A 38 14.18 -8.08 6.52
C VAL A 38 13.54 -9.42 6.17
N ASP A 39 14.08 -10.47 6.74
CA ASP A 39 13.57 -11.83 6.66
C ASP A 39 12.65 -12.12 7.86
N ASP A 40 11.40 -12.46 7.58
CA ASP A 40 10.37 -12.74 8.59
C ASP A 40 10.38 -14.23 9.03
N GLU A 41 11.57 -14.75 9.37
CA GLU A 41 11.82 -16.15 9.82
C GLU A 41 11.57 -17.18 8.71
N SER A 42 12.22 -17.00 7.56
CA SER A 42 12.20 -18.02 6.50
C SER A 42 12.84 -19.32 6.97
N THR A 43 12.30 -20.45 6.52
CA THR A 43 12.86 -21.80 6.79
C THR A 43 14.32 -21.93 6.31
N VAL A 44 14.64 -21.29 5.17
CA VAL A 44 16.00 -21.16 4.65
C VAL A 44 16.34 -19.67 4.62
N SER A 45 17.39 -19.29 5.35
CA SER A 45 17.81 -17.88 5.39
C SER A 45 18.23 -17.38 4.01
N PRO A 46 17.74 -16.20 3.58
CA PRO A 46 18.12 -15.60 2.31
C PRO A 46 19.54 -14.99 2.30
N ARG A 47 20.32 -15.17 3.35
CA ARG A 47 21.64 -14.56 3.53
C ARG A 47 22.55 -14.76 2.33
N HIS A 48 22.60 -15.97 1.79
CA HIS A 48 23.44 -16.29 0.63
C HIS A 48 23.08 -15.45 -0.61
N VAL A 49 21.80 -15.11 -0.81
CA VAL A 49 21.38 -14.20 -1.89
C VAL A 49 21.80 -12.76 -1.58
N VAL A 50 21.62 -12.30 -0.33
CA VAL A 50 22.00 -10.94 0.07
C VAL A 50 23.50 -10.72 -0.03
N ASP A 51 24.31 -11.70 0.37
CA ASP A 51 25.77 -11.63 0.32
C ASP A 51 26.32 -11.48 -1.12
N GLU A 52 25.61 -11.92 -2.15
CA GLU A 52 25.97 -11.69 -3.57
C GLU A 52 26.06 -10.19 -3.92
N PHE A 53 25.33 -9.32 -3.21
CA PHE A 53 25.27 -7.88 -3.45
C PHE A 53 26.16 -7.05 -2.51
N ALA A 54 26.70 -7.63 -1.42
CA ALA A 54 27.40 -6.90 -0.38
C ALA A 54 28.64 -6.13 -0.86
N THR A 55 29.30 -6.58 -1.93
CA THR A 55 30.45 -5.88 -2.52
C THR A 55 30.06 -4.72 -3.43
N GLN A 56 28.84 -4.71 -3.94
CA GLN A 56 28.35 -3.76 -4.94
C GLN A 56 27.63 -2.57 -4.28
N VAL A 57 26.87 -2.83 -3.21
CA VAL A 57 25.97 -1.84 -2.59
C VAL A 57 26.04 -1.91 -1.08
N ASN A 58 25.53 -0.87 -0.40
CA ASN A 58 25.32 -0.90 1.04
C ASN A 58 24.03 -1.68 1.30
N ILE A 59 24.15 -2.94 1.69
CA ILE A 59 23.01 -3.84 1.95
C ILE A 59 23.15 -4.51 3.32
N THR A 60 22.06 -4.56 4.07
CA THR A 60 21.99 -5.22 5.37
C THR A 60 20.85 -6.24 5.38
N LEU A 61 21.04 -7.33 6.14
CA LEU A 61 20.02 -8.35 6.38
C LEU A 61 19.70 -8.40 7.87
N HIS A 62 18.44 -8.18 8.20
CA HIS A 62 17.89 -8.37 9.53
C HIS A 62 16.93 -9.57 9.52
N ILE A 63 16.89 -10.32 10.60
CA ILE A 63 16.00 -11.47 10.78
C ILE A 63 15.13 -11.19 12.00
N GLN A 64 13.83 -11.36 11.87
CA GLN A 64 12.90 -11.30 13.00
C GLN A 64 12.14 -12.61 13.13
N ARG A 65 11.53 -12.86 14.30
CA ARG A 65 10.54 -13.93 14.44
C ARG A 65 9.30 -13.60 13.59
N HIS A 66 8.68 -14.62 13.02
CA HIS A 66 7.52 -14.44 12.15
C HIS A 66 6.40 -13.62 12.80
N LYS A 67 6.22 -12.40 12.30
CA LYS A 67 5.22 -11.43 12.76
C LYS A 67 4.50 -10.73 11.62
N ARG A 68 4.64 -11.27 10.40
CA ARG A 68 4.10 -10.72 9.16
C ARG A 68 4.80 -9.45 8.68
N GLN A 69 4.40 -9.02 7.49
CA GLN A 69 5.07 -7.99 6.70
C GLN A 69 5.11 -6.61 7.39
N GLY A 70 4.04 -6.21 8.10
CA GLY A 70 4.02 -4.94 8.81
C GLY A 70 5.13 -4.81 9.86
N ALA A 71 5.37 -5.87 10.64
CA ALA A 71 6.44 -5.90 11.63
C ALA A 71 7.83 -5.87 10.95
N ALA A 72 8.00 -6.60 9.83
CA ALA A 72 9.24 -6.58 9.07
C ALA A 72 9.55 -5.19 8.51
N ARG A 73 8.55 -4.49 7.96
CA ARG A 73 8.69 -3.11 7.50
C ARG A 73 9.02 -2.15 8.67
N ASN A 74 8.40 -2.33 9.84
CA ASN A 74 8.70 -1.53 11.03
C ASN A 74 10.15 -1.72 11.49
N LEU A 75 10.64 -2.97 11.52
CA LEU A 75 12.04 -3.26 11.86
C LEU A 75 12.99 -2.58 10.88
N ALA A 76 12.72 -2.66 9.58
CA ALA A 76 13.55 -1.98 8.57
C ALA A 76 13.55 -0.46 8.74
N LEU A 77 12.39 0.15 9.02
CA LEU A 77 12.29 1.60 9.27
C LEU A 77 13.14 2.06 10.46
N CYS A 78 13.36 1.22 11.48
CA CYS A 78 14.26 1.55 12.59
C CYS A 78 15.74 1.63 12.17
N HIS A 79 16.10 0.99 11.06
CA HIS A 79 17.49 0.96 10.53
C HIS A 79 17.68 1.91 9.34
N ALA A 80 16.61 2.44 8.76
CA ALA A 80 16.67 3.32 7.61
C ALA A 80 17.36 4.66 7.94
N GLN A 81 18.40 5.00 7.16
CA GLN A 81 19.20 6.21 7.30
C GLN A 81 18.90 7.24 6.19
N GLY A 82 18.29 6.80 5.08
CA GLY A 82 17.95 7.65 3.96
C GLY A 82 16.93 8.73 4.31
N ASP A 83 17.04 9.88 3.68
CA ASP A 83 16.03 10.95 3.76
C ASP A 83 14.73 10.54 3.06
N TRP A 84 14.87 9.68 2.05
CA TRP A 84 13.77 9.07 1.30
C TRP A 84 13.65 7.59 1.61
N VAL A 85 12.44 7.07 1.53
CA VAL A 85 12.12 5.64 1.74
C VAL A 85 11.30 5.12 0.57
N GLN A 86 11.62 3.91 0.12
CA GLN A 86 10.88 3.14 -0.86
C GLN A 86 10.74 1.69 -0.39
N PHE A 87 9.49 1.22 -0.28
CA PHE A 87 9.23 -0.20 -0.02
C PHE A 87 9.20 -1.00 -1.32
N VAL A 88 9.76 -2.20 -1.28
CA VAL A 88 9.73 -3.17 -2.38
C VAL A 88 9.49 -4.56 -1.79
N ASP A 89 8.43 -5.24 -2.20
CA ASP A 89 8.20 -6.61 -1.77
C ASP A 89 9.20 -7.56 -2.47
N GLY A 90 9.73 -8.53 -1.75
CA GLY A 90 10.85 -9.34 -2.24
C GLY A 90 10.52 -10.22 -3.45
N ASP A 91 9.24 -10.45 -3.76
CA ASP A 91 8.77 -11.15 -4.96
C ASP A 91 8.48 -10.22 -6.14
N ASP A 92 8.49 -8.90 -5.92
CA ASP A 92 8.28 -7.86 -6.92
C ASP A 92 9.62 -7.26 -7.41
N TYR A 93 9.55 -6.28 -8.31
CA TYR A 93 10.73 -5.57 -8.77
C TYR A 93 10.40 -4.17 -9.29
N LEU A 94 11.43 -3.31 -9.38
CA LEU A 94 11.32 -2.00 -9.98
C LEU A 94 11.74 -2.06 -11.46
N PHE A 95 11.07 -1.30 -12.31
CA PHE A 95 11.54 -1.14 -13.68
C PHE A 95 12.84 -0.33 -13.70
N GLU A 96 13.79 -0.81 -14.50
CA GLU A 96 15.18 -0.27 -14.57
C GLU A 96 15.21 1.25 -14.80
N GLY A 97 16.02 1.96 -14.01
CA GLY A 97 16.31 3.38 -14.18
C GLY A 97 15.15 4.33 -13.89
N THR A 98 14.12 3.86 -13.16
CA THR A 98 12.93 4.69 -12.88
C THR A 98 13.08 5.59 -11.66
N ILE A 99 13.82 5.16 -10.64
CA ILE A 99 13.89 5.87 -9.34
C ILE A 99 14.78 7.11 -9.42
N SER A 100 15.96 7.04 -10.03
CA SER A 100 16.88 8.18 -10.06
C SER A 100 16.25 9.46 -10.63
N PRO A 101 15.58 9.46 -11.81
CA PRO A 101 14.90 10.65 -12.30
C PRO A 101 13.71 11.09 -11.44
N LEU A 102 12.99 10.16 -10.79
CA LEU A 102 11.89 10.49 -9.89
C LEU A 102 12.38 11.15 -8.61
N LEU A 103 13.48 10.67 -8.05
CA LEU A 103 14.12 11.28 -6.88
C LEU A 103 14.56 12.70 -7.19
N HIS A 104 15.21 12.90 -8.35
CA HIS A 104 15.60 14.24 -8.80
C HIS A 104 14.41 15.21 -8.93
N ILE A 105 13.27 14.73 -9.48
CA ILE A 105 12.04 15.55 -9.57
C ILE A 105 11.48 15.85 -8.19
N ALA A 106 11.44 14.88 -7.30
CA ALA A 106 10.94 15.06 -5.96
C ALA A 106 11.76 16.10 -5.19
N GLU A 107 13.08 16.05 -5.28
CA GLU A 107 13.99 17.01 -4.66
C GLU A 107 13.85 18.40 -5.29
N LYS A 108 13.90 18.49 -6.62
CA LYS A 108 13.79 19.77 -7.36
C LYS A 108 12.50 20.52 -7.06
N ASN A 109 11.40 19.80 -6.83
CA ASN A 109 10.09 20.39 -6.52
C ASN A 109 9.79 20.43 -5.01
N ASN A 110 10.76 20.07 -4.17
CA ASN A 110 10.62 20.00 -2.72
C ASN A 110 9.38 19.21 -2.29
N LEU A 111 9.18 18.03 -2.89
CA LEU A 111 8.09 17.13 -2.52
C LEU A 111 8.40 16.40 -1.22
N ASP A 112 7.35 16.03 -0.50
CA ASP A 112 7.42 15.17 0.68
C ASP A 112 7.12 13.72 0.31
N LEU A 113 6.28 13.54 -0.73
CA LEU A 113 5.82 12.25 -1.21
C LEU A 113 5.60 12.28 -2.72
N LEU A 114 6.06 11.23 -3.38
CA LEU A 114 5.81 10.97 -4.79
C LEU A 114 5.09 9.65 -4.95
N MET A 115 3.95 9.66 -5.65
CA MET A 115 3.19 8.47 -6.02
C MET A 115 3.39 8.15 -7.49
N PHE A 116 3.50 6.86 -7.81
CA PHE A 116 3.66 6.38 -9.18
C PHE A 116 2.81 5.12 -9.45
N GLY A 117 2.78 4.68 -10.70
CA GLY A 117 2.01 3.54 -11.14
C GLY A 117 2.75 2.21 -11.02
N PHE A 118 1.97 1.14 -11.08
CA PHE A 118 2.46 -0.24 -11.15
C PHE A 118 1.90 -0.96 -12.39
N ARG A 119 2.50 -2.09 -12.72
CA ARG A 119 2.02 -3.03 -13.72
C ARG A 119 2.03 -4.44 -13.16
N GLU A 120 0.93 -5.16 -13.36
CA GLU A 120 0.90 -6.59 -13.12
C GLU A 120 1.73 -7.30 -14.20
N VAL A 121 2.61 -8.20 -13.78
CA VAL A 121 3.49 -8.96 -14.65
C VAL A 121 3.42 -10.44 -14.29
N HIS A 122 3.39 -11.27 -15.31
CA HIS A 122 3.32 -12.73 -15.16
C HIS A 122 4.61 -13.44 -15.60
N ASP A 123 5.50 -12.70 -16.26
CA ASP A 123 6.78 -13.18 -16.74
C ASP A 123 7.83 -12.07 -16.72
N ASP A 124 9.09 -12.39 -17.03
CA ASP A 124 10.20 -11.45 -17.06
C ASP A 124 10.39 -10.75 -18.41
N SER A 125 9.38 -10.81 -19.30
CA SER A 125 9.48 -10.30 -20.68
C SER A 125 9.63 -8.77 -20.74
N VAL A 126 9.15 -8.04 -19.73
CA VAL A 126 9.19 -6.56 -19.69
C VAL A 126 10.20 -6.09 -18.65
N LYS A 127 11.45 -5.86 -19.08
CA LYS A 127 12.53 -5.38 -18.20
C LYS A 127 12.67 -3.86 -18.17
N ARG A 128 12.25 -3.18 -19.22
CA ARG A 128 12.41 -1.72 -19.36
C ARG A 128 11.09 -1.06 -19.73
N ILE A 129 10.87 0.10 -19.14
CA ILE A 129 9.78 0.99 -19.52
C ILE A 129 10.43 2.23 -20.11
N ARG A 130 9.79 2.80 -21.13
CA ARG A 130 10.19 4.12 -21.65
C ARG A 130 9.82 5.15 -20.59
N ILE A 131 10.82 5.74 -19.96
CA ILE A 131 10.64 6.86 -19.06
C ILE A 131 10.55 8.12 -19.92
N GLU A 132 9.42 8.81 -19.84
CA GLU A 132 9.28 10.11 -20.45
C GLU A 132 9.86 11.16 -19.50
N ASN A 133 10.76 12.01 -19.98
CA ASN A 133 11.40 13.03 -19.15
C ASN A 133 10.54 14.29 -18.94
N ASN A 134 9.35 14.35 -19.55
CA ASN A 134 8.40 15.46 -19.43
C ASN A 134 7.13 15.01 -18.71
N TRP A 135 7.21 14.93 -17.39
CA TRP A 135 6.03 14.66 -16.59
C TRP A 135 5.29 15.95 -16.27
N SER A 136 3.99 15.98 -16.59
CA SER A 136 3.06 16.97 -16.08
C SER A 136 2.43 16.40 -14.81
N PHE A 137 2.54 17.11 -13.71
CA PHE A 137 1.92 16.74 -12.44
C PHE A 137 1.51 17.98 -11.65
N ASN A 138 0.50 17.82 -10.80
CA ASN A 138 0.09 18.83 -9.86
C ASN A 138 0.68 18.53 -8.49
N ILE A 139 1.05 19.56 -7.75
CA ILE A 139 1.46 19.45 -6.35
C ILE A 139 0.27 19.84 -5.49
N SER A 140 -0.11 18.97 -4.56
CA SER A 140 -1.19 19.21 -3.61
C SER A 140 -0.81 18.70 -2.22
N THR A 141 -1.63 18.95 -1.22
CA THR A 141 -1.57 18.20 0.03
C THR A 141 -2.11 16.80 -0.19
N GLY A 142 -1.74 15.85 0.69
CA GLY A 142 -2.29 14.50 0.60
C GLY A 142 -3.79 14.45 0.88
N ASP A 143 -4.30 15.35 1.75
CA ASP A 143 -5.74 15.46 1.99
C ASP A 143 -6.48 15.91 0.73
N ASP A 144 -6.00 16.96 0.06
CA ASP A 144 -6.59 17.44 -1.20
C ASP A 144 -6.53 16.36 -2.29
N TYR A 145 -5.42 15.61 -2.38
CA TYR A 145 -5.33 14.47 -3.28
C TYR A 145 -6.42 13.42 -3.00
N MET A 146 -6.59 13.02 -1.74
CA MET A 146 -7.60 12.03 -1.34
C MET A 146 -9.02 12.54 -1.51
N LEU A 147 -9.25 13.85 -1.43
CA LEU A 147 -10.57 14.45 -1.68
C LEU A 147 -11.02 14.23 -3.13
N HIS A 148 -10.09 14.30 -4.09
CA HIS A 148 -10.41 14.26 -5.52
C HIS A 148 -10.11 12.92 -6.20
N HIS A 149 -9.22 12.10 -5.60
CA HIS A 149 -8.74 10.85 -6.17
C HIS A 149 -8.92 9.66 -5.22
N ASN A 150 -9.06 8.47 -5.79
CA ASN A 150 -9.02 7.23 -5.01
C ASN A 150 -7.56 6.87 -4.72
N LEU A 151 -7.23 6.76 -3.44
CA LEU A 151 -5.92 6.30 -3.00
C LEU A 151 -5.90 4.77 -3.01
N LEU A 152 -4.94 4.18 -3.72
CA LEU A 152 -4.58 2.77 -3.57
C LEU A 152 -3.81 2.61 -2.26
N GLY A 153 -4.29 1.75 -1.38
CA GLY A 153 -3.70 1.52 -0.06
C GLY A 153 -2.46 0.63 -0.11
N SER A 154 -1.50 0.93 -1.00
CA SER A 154 -0.23 0.21 -1.10
C SER A 154 0.94 1.16 -0.84
N CYS A 155 1.78 0.82 0.12
CA CYS A 155 2.97 1.60 0.44
C CYS A 155 4.08 1.44 -0.62
N CYS A 156 4.06 0.37 -1.43
CA CYS A 156 5.06 0.13 -2.47
C CYS A 156 4.97 1.10 -3.66
N MET A 157 3.83 1.78 -3.81
CA MET A 157 3.62 2.80 -4.86
C MET A 157 4.02 4.20 -4.40
N LEU A 158 4.66 4.34 -3.24
CA LEU A 158 4.98 5.61 -2.60
C LEU A 158 6.48 5.69 -2.33
N MET A 159 7.13 6.72 -2.87
CA MET A 159 8.45 7.19 -2.46
C MET A 159 8.26 8.44 -1.59
N PHE A 160 8.75 8.46 -0.38
CA PHE A 160 8.42 9.51 0.58
C PHE A 160 9.60 9.91 1.46
N LYS A 161 9.58 11.14 1.96
CA LYS A 161 10.55 11.61 2.93
C LYS A 161 10.35 10.93 4.28
N ARG A 162 11.41 10.37 4.86
CA ARG A 162 11.41 9.68 6.16
C ARG A 162 10.89 10.55 7.30
N ILE A 163 11.06 11.87 7.22
CA ILE A 163 10.53 12.80 8.23
C ILE A 163 9.00 12.69 8.41
N LEU A 164 8.25 12.28 7.40
CA LEU A 164 6.81 12.07 7.53
C LEU A 164 6.43 10.96 8.53
N LEU A 165 7.38 10.09 8.89
CA LEU A 165 7.16 9.02 9.87
C LEU A 165 7.16 9.54 11.32
N ASP A 166 7.99 10.54 11.61
CA ASP A 166 8.32 10.98 12.96
C ASP A 166 8.01 12.50 13.15
N ASP A 167 7.07 13.02 12.37
CA ASP A 167 6.66 14.41 12.46
C ASP A 167 6.18 14.75 13.88
N SER A 168 6.80 15.76 14.48
CA SER A 168 6.53 16.23 15.86
C SER A 168 5.12 16.79 16.08
N GLN A 169 4.35 16.98 15.01
CA GLN A 169 2.94 17.41 15.10
C GLN A 169 2.01 16.27 15.58
N TYR A 170 2.51 15.02 15.61
CA TYR A 170 1.72 13.86 15.99
C TYR A 170 2.31 13.19 17.23
N ASP A 171 1.45 12.74 18.14
CA ASP A 171 1.84 12.13 19.42
C ASP A 171 2.68 10.85 19.30
N ALA A 172 2.65 10.21 18.15
CA ALA A 172 3.39 8.95 17.91
C ALA A 172 3.92 8.86 16.48
N PRO A 173 5.08 8.20 16.29
CA PRO A 173 5.62 7.92 14.97
C PRO A 173 4.67 7.01 14.18
N LEU A 174 4.59 7.26 12.86
CA LEU A 174 3.80 6.42 11.96
C LEU A 174 4.50 5.08 11.74
N ARG A 175 3.81 4.00 12.09
CA ARG A 175 4.27 2.62 11.96
C ARG A 175 3.13 1.75 11.41
N PHE A 176 3.49 0.62 10.81
CA PHE A 176 2.52 -0.39 10.40
C PHE A 176 1.89 -1.07 11.60
N THR A 177 0.61 -1.41 11.53
CA THR A 177 -0.02 -2.30 12.51
C THR A 177 0.50 -3.72 12.28
N GLU A 178 1.10 -4.30 13.32
CA GLU A 178 1.70 -5.63 13.26
C GLU A 178 0.66 -6.74 13.38
N GLY A 179 0.95 -7.89 12.78
CA GLY A 179 0.15 -9.11 12.92
C GLY A 179 -1.14 -9.16 12.11
N ILE A 180 -1.44 -8.17 11.28
CA ILE A 180 -2.62 -8.13 10.41
C ILE A 180 -2.24 -8.21 8.93
N TYR A 181 -3.22 -8.53 8.08
CA TYR A 181 -3.17 -8.27 6.63
C TYR A 181 -3.67 -6.86 6.35
N ILE A 182 -3.35 -6.31 5.17
CA ILE A 182 -3.75 -4.98 4.72
C ILE A 182 -3.28 -3.83 5.63
N GLU A 183 -2.20 -4.05 6.37
CA GLU A 183 -1.53 -3.05 7.20
C GLU A 183 -1.06 -1.83 6.41
N ASP A 184 -0.80 -2.04 5.12
CA ASP A 184 -0.39 -1.01 4.17
C ASP A 184 -1.53 -0.03 3.83
N GLU A 185 -2.79 -0.46 3.85
CA GLU A 185 -3.96 0.40 3.66
C GLU A 185 -4.03 1.50 4.74
N GLU A 186 -3.82 1.13 6.01
CA GLU A 186 -3.77 2.08 7.13
C GLU A 186 -2.56 3.01 7.01
N PHE A 187 -1.38 2.41 6.82
CA PHE A 187 -0.12 3.12 6.75
C PHE A 187 -0.11 4.14 5.61
N ALA A 188 -0.43 3.71 4.38
CA ALA A 188 -0.43 4.57 3.21
C ALA A 188 -1.45 5.71 3.34
N THR A 189 -2.63 5.46 3.91
CA THR A 189 -3.65 6.50 4.13
C THR A 189 -3.14 7.59 5.07
N LYS A 190 -2.55 7.21 6.21
CA LYS A 190 -1.98 8.17 7.16
C LYS A 190 -0.74 8.88 6.62
N LEU A 191 0.12 8.16 5.89
CA LEU A 191 1.33 8.72 5.29
C LEU A 191 0.99 9.78 4.25
N VAL A 192 0.06 9.47 3.34
CA VAL A 192 -0.40 10.42 2.32
C VAL A 192 -1.03 11.64 2.97
N TRP A 193 -1.87 11.45 3.99
CA TRP A 193 -2.48 12.57 4.70
C TRP A 193 -1.44 13.52 5.34
N ARG A 194 -0.33 13.01 5.85
CA ARG A 194 0.76 13.82 6.42
C ARG A 194 1.51 14.65 5.38
N ALA A 195 1.49 14.25 4.11
CA ALA A 195 2.23 14.92 3.06
C ALA A 195 1.63 16.30 2.73
N GLN A 196 2.42 17.36 2.87
CA GLN A 196 2.03 18.73 2.53
C GLN A 196 2.31 19.05 1.06
N ARG A 197 3.26 18.37 0.46
CA ARG A 197 3.67 18.54 -0.93
C ARG A 197 3.85 17.19 -1.61
N MET A 198 2.76 16.64 -2.09
CA MET A 198 2.79 15.41 -2.85
C MET A 198 2.51 15.63 -4.34
N ALA A 199 3.01 14.72 -5.15
CA ALA A 199 2.66 14.63 -6.55
C ALA A 199 2.38 13.16 -6.93
N LYS A 200 1.48 12.96 -7.90
CA LYS A 200 1.33 11.70 -8.61
C LYS A 200 1.87 11.85 -10.02
N ILE A 201 2.75 10.95 -10.40
CA ILE A 201 3.29 10.87 -11.76
C ILE A 201 2.69 9.65 -12.45
N ASP A 202 2.14 9.87 -13.65
CA ASP A 202 1.58 8.80 -14.47
C ASP A 202 2.69 8.05 -15.21
N THR A 203 3.57 7.41 -14.42
CA THR A 203 4.57 6.48 -14.92
C THR A 203 4.52 5.18 -14.15
N VAL A 204 4.81 4.09 -14.83
CA VAL A 204 4.88 2.78 -14.20
C VAL A 204 6.30 2.57 -13.70
N VAL A 205 6.45 2.35 -12.40
CA VAL A 205 7.75 2.15 -11.72
C VAL A 205 7.85 0.76 -11.14
N TYR A 206 6.74 0.23 -10.66
CA TYR A 206 6.67 -1.00 -9.90
C TYR A 206 6.09 -2.13 -10.75
N ALA A 207 6.76 -3.26 -10.75
CA ALA A 207 6.31 -4.51 -11.37
C ALA A 207 5.76 -5.44 -10.29
N TYR A 208 4.43 -5.53 -10.23
CA TYR A 208 3.74 -6.44 -9.32
C TYR A 208 3.68 -7.84 -9.94
N TYR A 209 4.46 -8.76 -9.40
CA TYR A 209 4.63 -10.10 -9.97
C TYR A 209 3.55 -11.06 -9.48
N GLN A 210 2.72 -11.50 -10.43
CA GLN A 210 1.65 -12.47 -10.19
C GLN A 210 2.21 -13.88 -10.17
N ARG A 211 2.25 -14.51 -8.98
CA ARG A 211 2.69 -15.90 -8.82
C ARG A 211 1.59 -16.79 -8.23
N ALA A 212 1.62 -18.07 -8.59
CA ALA A 212 0.82 -19.07 -7.90
C ALA A 212 1.29 -19.16 -6.43
N GLY A 213 0.35 -19.05 -5.48
CA GLY A 213 0.65 -19.09 -4.04
C GLY A 213 0.91 -17.74 -3.38
N SER A 214 0.66 -16.62 -4.07
CA SER A 214 0.62 -15.30 -3.43
C SER A 214 -0.47 -15.26 -2.35
N THR A 215 -0.20 -14.58 -1.24
CA THR A 215 -1.15 -14.42 -0.10
C THR A 215 -2.49 -13.84 -0.56
N VAL A 216 -2.48 -12.97 -1.55
CA VAL A 216 -3.70 -12.35 -2.13
C VAL A 216 -4.60 -13.37 -2.84
N HIS A 217 -4.05 -14.49 -3.29
CA HIS A 217 -4.79 -15.55 -4.00
C HIS A 217 -5.25 -16.71 -3.11
N SER A 218 -4.94 -16.70 -1.82
CA SER A 218 -5.45 -17.70 -0.89
C SER A 218 -6.98 -17.57 -0.76
N ARG A 219 -7.71 -18.65 -1.12
CA ARG A 219 -9.18 -18.72 -1.09
C ARG A 219 -9.71 -19.59 0.07
N SER A 220 -8.91 -19.85 1.09
CA SER A 220 -9.42 -20.57 2.26
C SER A 220 -10.44 -19.71 3.00
N HIS A 221 -11.50 -20.34 3.55
CA HIS A 221 -12.51 -19.61 4.33
C HIS A 221 -11.89 -18.90 5.54
N GLU A 222 -10.93 -19.54 6.18
CA GLU A 222 -10.22 -18.98 7.34
C GLU A 222 -9.46 -17.70 6.97
N HIS A 223 -8.71 -17.72 5.86
CA HIS A 223 -8.01 -16.55 5.36
C HIS A 223 -8.96 -15.41 4.99
N THR A 224 -10.07 -15.74 4.31
CA THR A 224 -11.09 -14.74 3.93
C THR A 224 -11.71 -14.09 5.17
N ASP A 225 -12.02 -14.89 6.21
CA ASP A 225 -12.59 -14.39 7.47
C ASP A 225 -11.58 -13.52 8.23
N GLU A 226 -10.31 -13.91 8.24
CA GLU A 226 -9.26 -13.11 8.86
C GLU A 226 -9.05 -11.79 8.12
N LEU A 227 -8.98 -11.83 6.80
CA LEU A 227 -8.87 -10.63 5.97
C LEU A 227 -10.02 -9.66 6.23
N PHE A 228 -11.24 -10.19 6.34
CA PHE A 228 -12.41 -9.38 6.63
C PHE A 228 -12.31 -8.72 8.02
N ARG A 229 -11.94 -9.48 9.06
CA ARG A 229 -11.69 -8.92 10.40
C ARG A 229 -10.63 -7.81 10.36
N ASN A 230 -9.57 -8.01 9.59
CA ASN A 230 -8.49 -7.03 9.47
C ASN A 230 -8.95 -5.74 8.78
N TYR A 231 -9.86 -5.80 7.79
CA TYR A 231 -10.50 -4.60 7.23
C TYR A 231 -11.26 -3.79 8.28
N ILE A 232 -11.97 -4.45 9.19
CA ILE A 232 -12.69 -3.77 10.28
C ILE A 232 -11.69 -3.13 11.25
N VAL A 233 -10.62 -3.84 11.62
CA VAL A 233 -9.56 -3.30 12.48
C VAL A 233 -8.91 -2.06 11.86
N VAL A 234 -8.55 -2.13 10.58
CA VAL A 234 -7.95 -0.97 9.88
C VAL A 234 -8.93 0.20 9.83
N LEU A 235 -10.20 -0.05 9.53
CA LEU A 235 -11.23 0.99 9.51
C LEU A 235 -11.41 1.64 10.89
N GLU A 236 -11.46 0.85 11.96
CA GLU A 236 -11.54 1.35 13.34
C GLU A 236 -10.35 2.25 13.69
N ARG A 237 -9.14 1.81 13.36
CA ARG A 237 -7.91 2.57 13.60
C ARG A 237 -7.85 3.88 12.80
N LEU A 238 -8.34 3.87 11.56
CA LEU A 238 -8.44 5.10 10.75
C LEU A 238 -9.49 6.06 11.31
N LEU A 239 -10.64 5.56 11.78
CA LEU A 239 -11.67 6.36 12.43
C LEU A 239 -11.16 6.96 13.75
N HIS A 240 -10.43 6.18 14.54
CA HIS A 240 -9.80 6.68 15.76
C HIS A 240 -8.79 7.78 15.45
N PHE A 241 -7.95 7.59 14.42
CA PHE A 241 -7.02 8.62 13.97
C PHE A 241 -7.78 9.87 13.47
N GLU A 242 -8.83 9.70 12.64
CA GLU A 242 -9.69 10.80 12.19
C GLU A 242 -10.23 11.62 13.38
N SER A 243 -10.68 10.98 14.44
CA SER A 243 -11.20 11.66 15.65
C SER A 243 -10.14 12.44 16.42
N SER A 244 -8.85 12.11 16.23
CA SER A 244 -7.74 12.83 16.87
C SER A 244 -7.26 14.07 16.09
N LEU A 245 -7.73 14.29 14.86
CA LEU A 245 -7.26 15.38 14.00
C LEU A 245 -7.81 16.77 14.37
N GLY A 246 -8.71 16.85 15.35
CA GLY A 246 -9.32 18.11 15.78
C GLY A 246 -10.32 18.69 14.75
N ASP A 247 -10.59 19.99 14.88
CA ASP A 247 -11.62 20.69 14.07
C ASP A 247 -11.13 21.15 12.69
N ASN A 248 -9.90 20.82 12.31
CA ASN A 248 -9.39 21.16 10.98
C ASN A 248 -10.12 20.35 9.90
N THR A 249 -10.34 20.97 8.74
CA THR A 249 -10.92 20.26 7.60
C THR A 249 -9.97 19.17 7.09
N HIS A 250 -10.44 17.93 7.07
CA HIS A 250 -9.73 16.76 6.57
C HIS A 250 -10.67 15.91 5.69
N ASP A 251 -11.34 16.60 4.78
CA ASP A 251 -12.40 16.02 3.94
C ASP A 251 -11.90 14.88 3.05
N GLY A 252 -10.65 14.95 2.61
CA GLY A 252 -10.00 13.92 1.81
C GLY A 252 -9.77 12.65 2.63
N PHE A 253 -9.27 12.77 3.86
CA PHE A 253 -9.10 11.65 4.77
C PHE A 253 -10.47 11.01 5.10
N THR A 254 -11.45 11.82 5.46
CA THR A 254 -12.83 11.39 5.70
C THR A 254 -13.40 10.63 4.50
N ARG A 255 -13.24 11.17 3.27
CA ARG A 255 -13.66 10.49 2.05
C ARG A 255 -12.98 9.12 1.90
N LYS A 256 -11.67 9.03 2.13
CA LYS A 256 -10.93 7.77 2.04
C LYS A 256 -11.43 6.73 3.04
N VAL A 257 -11.67 7.11 4.29
CA VAL A 257 -12.23 6.23 5.33
C VAL A 257 -13.62 5.74 4.94
N ARG A 258 -14.49 6.61 4.43
CA ARG A 258 -15.84 6.22 3.97
C ARG A 258 -15.78 5.31 2.73
N THR A 259 -14.80 5.49 1.86
CA THR A 259 -14.58 4.61 0.70
C THR A 259 -14.14 3.21 1.15
N LEU A 260 -13.31 3.09 2.19
CA LEU A 260 -12.94 1.80 2.76
C LEU A 260 -14.17 1.04 3.31
N ALA A 261 -15.14 1.73 3.92
CA ALA A 261 -16.40 1.11 4.33
C ALA A 261 -17.20 0.55 3.13
N VAL A 262 -17.15 1.23 1.97
CA VAL A 262 -17.72 0.69 0.71
C VAL A 262 -16.99 -0.58 0.28
N ASP A 263 -15.66 -0.63 0.39
CA ASP A 263 -14.87 -1.80 0.00
C ASP A 263 -15.16 -3.01 0.90
N VAL A 264 -15.37 -2.82 2.20
CA VAL A 264 -15.87 -3.86 3.11
C VAL A 264 -17.20 -4.44 2.62
N LEU A 265 -18.16 -3.58 2.26
CA LEU A 265 -19.46 -4.01 1.76
C LEU A 265 -19.34 -4.73 0.40
N ARG A 266 -18.50 -4.25 -0.51
CA ARG A 266 -18.27 -4.88 -1.82
C ARG A 266 -17.67 -6.27 -1.67
N ARG A 267 -16.70 -6.44 -0.77
CA ARG A 267 -16.09 -7.73 -0.46
C ARG A 267 -17.12 -8.72 0.08
N SER A 268 -17.99 -8.28 1.00
CA SER A 268 -19.06 -9.14 1.52
C SER A 268 -20.01 -9.63 0.41
N LEU A 269 -20.24 -8.84 -0.63
CA LEU A 269 -21.09 -9.22 -1.76
C LEU A 269 -20.45 -10.25 -2.72
N ARG A 270 -19.13 -10.45 -2.66
CA ARG A 270 -18.41 -11.42 -3.51
C ARG A 270 -18.43 -12.83 -2.94
N GLU A 271 -18.72 -12.97 -1.65
CA GLU A 271 -18.70 -14.25 -0.96
C GLU A 271 -19.88 -15.17 -1.36
N PRO A 272 -19.71 -16.50 -1.31
CA PRO A 272 -20.81 -17.45 -1.55
C PRO A 272 -21.99 -17.26 -0.59
N ASN A 273 -21.70 -17.00 0.69
CA ASN A 273 -22.66 -16.72 1.76
C ASN A 273 -22.93 -15.21 1.92
N TRP A 274 -22.91 -14.43 0.83
CA TRP A 274 -22.93 -12.98 0.83
C TRP A 274 -24.03 -12.33 1.69
N LYS A 275 -25.19 -12.97 1.86
CA LYS A 275 -26.29 -12.39 2.64
C LYS A 275 -25.94 -12.32 4.13
N GLU A 276 -25.39 -13.38 4.65
CA GLU A 276 -24.91 -13.47 6.03
C GLU A 276 -23.74 -12.52 6.25
N ARG A 277 -22.73 -12.60 5.37
CA ARG A 277 -21.56 -11.72 5.40
C ARG A 277 -21.93 -10.23 5.29
N TRP A 278 -22.92 -9.90 4.47
CA TRP A 278 -23.47 -8.55 4.39
C TRP A 278 -24.08 -8.08 5.71
N MET A 279 -24.87 -8.93 6.37
CA MET A 279 -25.48 -8.60 7.68
C MET A 279 -24.42 -8.33 8.73
N ASP A 280 -23.40 -9.17 8.78
CA ASP A 280 -22.26 -9.00 9.70
C ASP A 280 -21.49 -7.71 9.41
N SER A 281 -21.21 -7.43 8.13
CA SER A 281 -20.56 -6.17 7.70
C SER A 281 -21.36 -4.95 8.13
N VAL A 282 -22.66 -4.95 7.87
CA VAL A 282 -23.54 -3.84 8.25
C VAL A 282 -23.58 -3.67 9.77
N HIS A 283 -23.59 -4.76 10.53
CA HIS A 283 -23.53 -4.70 11.99
C HIS A 283 -22.26 -4.02 12.47
N GLN A 284 -21.09 -4.48 11.98
CA GLN A 284 -19.78 -3.92 12.32
C GLN A 284 -19.68 -2.43 11.91
N LEU A 285 -20.08 -2.08 10.66
CA LEU A 285 -20.03 -0.71 10.18
C LEU A 285 -20.98 0.24 10.92
N ARG A 286 -22.11 -0.29 11.43
CA ARG A 286 -23.01 0.49 12.32
C ARG A 286 -22.39 0.77 13.68
N SER A 287 -21.74 -0.21 14.29
CA SER A 287 -21.06 -0.01 15.58
C SER A 287 -19.93 1.02 15.47
N LEU A 288 -19.28 1.12 14.29
CA LEU A 288 -18.27 2.11 13.99
C LEU A 288 -18.86 3.48 13.51
N GLY A 289 -20.17 3.62 13.41
CA GLY A 289 -20.81 4.87 13.00
C GLY A 289 -20.65 5.24 11.51
N VAL A 290 -20.23 4.30 10.65
CA VAL A 290 -19.99 4.54 9.21
C VAL A 290 -21.08 3.96 8.31
N TYR A 291 -22.09 3.32 8.87
CA TYR A 291 -23.28 2.86 8.16
C TYR A 291 -24.55 3.36 8.87
N PRO A 292 -25.58 3.86 8.12
CA PRO A 292 -25.68 3.92 6.67
C PRO A 292 -24.61 4.82 6.03
N LEU A 293 -24.19 4.47 4.80
CA LEU A 293 -23.19 5.27 4.08
C LEU A 293 -23.68 6.72 3.96
N PRO A 294 -22.81 7.72 4.22
CA PRO A 294 -23.21 9.13 4.24
C PRO A 294 -23.75 9.62 2.89
N ALA A 295 -24.71 10.56 2.94
CA ALA A 295 -25.38 11.13 1.77
C ALA A 295 -24.54 12.23 1.10
N VAL A 296 -23.23 12.01 0.96
CA VAL A 296 -22.30 12.92 0.30
C VAL A 296 -22.04 12.43 -1.13
N HIS A 297 -21.86 13.35 -2.06
CA HIS A 297 -21.54 13.01 -3.45
C HIS A 297 -20.03 12.98 -3.66
N TYR A 298 -19.37 11.85 -3.35
CA TYR A 298 -17.97 11.66 -3.66
C TYR A 298 -17.70 11.31 -5.14
N SER A 299 -18.61 10.54 -5.74
CA SER A 299 -18.60 10.19 -7.16
C SER A 299 -19.97 9.61 -7.56
N MET A 300 -20.25 9.56 -8.88
CA MET A 300 -21.43 8.88 -9.39
C MET A 300 -21.48 7.39 -8.96
N LYS A 301 -20.33 6.69 -9.02
CA LYS A 301 -20.23 5.29 -8.60
C LYS A 301 -20.59 5.11 -7.13
N TYR A 302 -20.10 5.98 -6.26
CA TYR A 302 -20.43 5.97 -4.83
C TYR A 302 -21.92 6.19 -4.61
N SER A 303 -22.50 7.20 -5.24
CA SER A 303 -23.92 7.55 -5.09
C SER A 303 -24.84 6.42 -5.52
N VAL A 304 -24.54 5.78 -6.67
CA VAL A 304 -25.30 4.60 -7.16
C VAL A 304 -25.12 3.41 -6.20
N PHE A 305 -23.90 3.10 -5.78
CA PHE A 305 -23.66 2.03 -4.83
C PHE A 305 -24.43 2.26 -3.52
N ARG A 306 -24.31 3.44 -2.94
CA ARG A 306 -25.04 3.83 -1.73
C ARG A 306 -26.55 3.63 -1.90
N PHE A 307 -27.14 4.13 -2.99
CA PHE A 307 -28.57 3.97 -3.27
C PHE A 307 -28.99 2.49 -3.32
N LEU A 308 -28.23 1.66 -4.03
CA LEU A 308 -28.53 0.24 -4.16
C LEU A 308 -28.37 -0.53 -2.83
N THR A 309 -27.54 -0.06 -1.89
CA THR A 309 -27.42 -0.70 -0.57
C THR A 309 -28.68 -0.54 0.29
N MET A 310 -29.54 0.44 -0.01
CA MET A 310 -30.70 0.78 0.83
C MET A 310 -31.84 -0.26 0.75
N CYS A 311 -31.92 -1.07 -0.31
CA CYS A 311 -33.00 -2.04 -0.47
C CYS A 311 -32.49 -3.44 -0.84
N ALA A 312 -33.32 -4.46 -0.57
CA ALA A 312 -32.95 -5.87 -0.82
C ALA A 312 -32.70 -6.17 -2.31
N MET A 313 -33.47 -5.54 -3.21
CA MET A 313 -33.32 -5.71 -4.65
C MET A 313 -32.01 -5.09 -5.15
N GLY A 314 -31.68 -3.89 -4.68
CA GLY A 314 -30.41 -3.24 -5.01
C GLY A 314 -29.20 -4.06 -4.57
N ARG A 315 -29.22 -4.65 -3.37
CA ARG A 315 -28.15 -5.53 -2.90
C ARG A 315 -27.99 -6.80 -3.76
N ARG A 316 -29.08 -7.38 -4.29
CA ARG A 316 -29.00 -8.50 -5.25
C ARG A 316 -28.36 -8.08 -6.57
N ILE A 317 -28.68 -6.88 -7.06
CA ILE A 317 -28.06 -6.30 -8.26
C ILE A 317 -26.56 -6.11 -8.02
N LEU A 318 -26.16 -5.52 -6.90
CA LEU A 318 -24.77 -5.33 -6.53
C LEU A 318 -24.02 -6.67 -6.43
N HIS A 319 -24.60 -7.68 -5.77
CA HIS A 319 -24.00 -9.02 -5.69
C HIS A 319 -23.76 -9.62 -7.09
N TRP A 320 -24.74 -9.49 -8.00
CA TRP A 320 -24.58 -9.99 -9.37
C TRP A 320 -23.44 -9.26 -10.11
N ILE A 321 -23.33 -7.93 -9.97
CA ILE A 321 -22.26 -7.12 -10.56
C ILE A 321 -20.90 -7.53 -10.00
N GLU A 322 -20.75 -7.59 -8.68
CA GLU A 322 -19.47 -7.93 -8.04
C GLU A 322 -19.03 -9.37 -8.37
N LYS A 323 -19.98 -10.30 -8.49
CA LYS A 323 -19.69 -11.69 -8.89
C LYS A 323 -19.26 -11.81 -10.35
N SER A 324 -19.79 -10.98 -11.24
CA SER A 324 -19.38 -10.98 -12.65
C SER A 324 -17.98 -10.43 -12.86
N GLN A 325 -17.57 -9.42 -12.07
CA GLN A 325 -16.22 -8.84 -12.12
C GLN A 325 -15.14 -9.78 -11.57
N ASN A 326 -15.47 -10.70 -10.68
CA ASN A 326 -14.53 -11.70 -10.14
C ASN A 326 -14.29 -12.91 -11.10
N ARG A 327 -14.96 -12.96 -12.23
CA ARG A 327 -14.80 -14.04 -13.23
C ARG A 327 -13.93 -13.65 -14.42
N LEU A 328 -13.55 -12.38 -14.51
CA LEU A 328 -12.61 -11.84 -15.48
C LEU A 328 -11.24 -11.64 -14.84
#